data_20695166c259d65b0ee6c8fbd292b0fb
#
_entry.id   20695166c259d65b0ee6c8fbd292b0fb
#
_cell.length_a   1.000
_cell.length_b   1.000
_cell.length_c   1.000
_cell.angle_alpha   90.00
_cell.angle_beta   90.00
_cell.angle_gamma   90.00
#
_symmetry.space_group_name_H-M   'P 1'
#
loop_
_entity.id
_entity.type
_entity.pdbx_description
1 polymer ?
#
loop_
_entity_poly.entity_id
_entity_poly.type
_entity_poly.pdbx_seq_one_letter_code
_entity_poly.pdbx_strand_id
1 'polypeptide(L)' 'MLKVGDIVELLPTNQRNRQLRKQNGKWEWVIIKIDPNTICFNKQEGILIESTIDHKHTRWVQRQDIELIEFRENRDVY' A
#
# COMPACT_ATOMS: atom_id res chain seq x y z
N MET A 1 -7.22 6.60 10.07
CA MET A 1 -6.25 5.61 10.60
C MET A 1 -6.23 4.39 9.70
N LEU A 2 -5.04 3.95 9.33
CA LEU A 2 -4.91 2.78 8.46
C LEU A 2 -5.13 1.49 9.24
N LYS A 3 -5.75 0.52 8.59
CA LYS A 3 -6.02 -0.78 9.20
C LYS A 3 -5.98 -1.89 8.15
N VAL A 4 -5.85 -3.11 8.58
CA VAL A 4 -5.89 -4.28 7.70
C VAL A 4 -7.23 -4.29 6.96
N GLY A 5 -7.16 -4.50 5.65
CA GLY A 5 -8.33 -4.48 4.78
C GLY A 5 -8.53 -3.17 4.03
N ASP A 6 -7.85 -2.10 4.45
CA ASP A 6 -7.95 -0.81 3.75
C ASP A 6 -7.31 -0.91 2.37
N ILE A 7 -7.91 -0.22 1.42
CA ILE A 7 -7.38 -0.11 0.07
C ILE A 7 -6.56 1.17 -0.03
N VAL A 8 -5.36 1.04 -0.53
CA VAL A 8 -4.41 2.15 -0.61
C VAL A 8 -3.78 2.23 -2.00
N GLU A 9 -3.24 3.40 -2.30
CA GLU A 9 -2.47 3.64 -3.51
C GLU A 9 -1.00 3.82 -3.11
N LEU A 10 -0.10 3.24 -3.89
CA LEU A 10 1.34 3.37 -3.67
C LEU A 10 1.81 4.71 -4.23
N LEU A 11 2.43 5.51 -3.38
CA LEU A 11 2.93 6.83 -3.75
C LEU A 11 4.36 6.73 -4.31
N PRO A 12 4.76 7.62 -5.23
CA PRO A 12 6.09 7.59 -5.83
C PRO A 12 7.14 8.25 -4.91
N THR A 13 7.26 7.77 -3.69
CA THR A 13 8.14 8.36 -2.67
C THR A 13 9.60 7.97 -2.83
N ASN A 14 9.86 6.88 -3.56
CA ASN A 14 11.22 6.46 -3.85
C ASN A 14 11.28 5.85 -5.25
N GLN A 15 12.49 5.58 -5.71
CA GLN A 15 12.70 5.09 -7.06
C GLN A 15 11.98 3.77 -7.32
N ARG A 16 12.01 2.86 -6.35
CA ARG A 16 11.38 1.55 -6.51
C ARG A 16 9.85 1.69 -6.62
N ASN A 17 9.26 2.54 -5.81
CA ASN A 17 7.83 2.80 -5.89
C ASN A 17 7.43 3.44 -7.22
N ARG A 18 8.27 4.34 -7.73
CA ARG A 18 8.04 4.93 -9.04
C ARG A 18 8.06 3.88 -10.14
N GLN A 19 9.01 2.95 -10.06
CA GLN A 19 9.09 1.87 -11.03
C GLN A 19 7.86 0.97 -10.99
N LEU A 20 7.42 0.62 -9.79
CA LEU A 20 6.23 -0.21 -9.65
C LEU A 20 4.99 0.47 -10.22
N ARG A 21 4.83 1.75 -9.96
CA ARG A 21 3.72 2.51 -10.53
C ARG A 21 3.79 2.58 -12.04
N LYS A 22 4.99 2.75 -12.58
CA LYS A 22 5.21 2.85 -14.02
C LYS A 22 4.90 1.53 -14.72
N GLN A 23 5.31 0.43 -14.12
CA GLN A 23 5.08 -0.89 -14.68
C GLN A 23 3.62 -1.32 -14.61
N ASN A 24 2.95 -0.99 -13.54
CA ASN A 24 1.65 -1.55 -13.20
C ASN A 24 0.52 -0.54 -13.22
N GLY A 25 0.82 0.70 -13.57
CA GLY A 25 -0.18 1.75 -13.59
C GLY A 25 -0.63 2.12 -12.18
N LYS A 26 -1.91 2.44 -12.06
CA LYS A 26 -2.49 2.84 -10.78
C LYS A 26 -3.06 1.64 -10.05
N TRP A 27 -2.21 0.68 -9.74
CA TRP A 27 -2.67 -0.46 -8.98
C TRP A 27 -3.15 -0.02 -7.60
N GLU A 28 -4.24 -0.61 -7.21
CA GLU A 28 -4.71 -0.52 -5.85
C GLU A 28 -4.12 -1.67 -5.06
N TRP A 29 -3.85 -1.40 -3.80
CA TRP A 29 -3.25 -2.37 -2.89
C TRP A 29 -4.12 -2.50 -1.66
N VAL A 30 -4.13 -3.68 -1.07
CA VAL A 30 -4.86 -3.90 0.19
C VAL A 30 -3.86 -4.14 1.31
N ILE A 31 -4.10 -3.52 2.46
CA ILE A 31 -3.26 -3.75 3.64
C ILE A 31 -3.60 -5.12 4.21
N ILE A 32 -2.60 -6.00 4.28
CA ILE A 32 -2.80 -7.34 4.83
C ILE A 32 -2.15 -7.52 6.20
N LYS A 33 -1.22 -6.66 6.57
CA LYS A 33 -0.58 -6.73 7.88
C LYS A 33 0.00 -5.38 8.25
N ILE A 34 -0.10 -5.03 9.53
CA ILE A 34 0.58 -3.87 10.09
C ILE A 34 1.46 -4.37 11.23
N ASP A 35 2.77 -4.19 11.09
CA ASP A 35 3.74 -4.63 12.08
C ASP A 35 4.42 -3.40 12.68
N PRO A 36 4.26 -3.16 13.99
CA PRO A 36 4.86 -1.97 14.61
C PRO A 36 6.39 -2.03 14.70
N ASN A 37 6.99 -3.22 14.56
CA ASN A 37 8.43 -3.41 14.77
C ASN A 37 9.00 -4.36 13.73
N THR A 38 9.02 -3.96 12.46
CA THR A 38 9.55 -4.84 11.43
C THR A 38 11.05 -4.62 11.22
N ILE A 39 11.76 -5.72 11.02
CA ILE A 39 13.18 -5.70 10.69
C ILE A 39 13.43 -4.93 9.38
N CYS A 40 12.48 -4.99 8.45
CA CYS A 40 12.60 -4.32 7.16
C CYS A 40 12.82 -2.82 7.30
N PHE A 41 12.40 -2.21 8.42
CA PHE A 41 12.49 -0.78 8.64
C PHE A 41 13.14 -0.44 9.99
N ASN A 42 14.19 -1.16 10.35
CA ASN A 42 14.96 -0.89 11.57
C ASN A 42 14.07 -0.92 12.82
N LYS A 43 13.20 -1.90 12.93
CA LYS A 43 12.28 -2.07 14.04
C LYS A 43 11.24 -0.95 14.15
N GLN A 44 11.03 -0.21 13.05
CA GLN A 44 9.94 0.75 12.96
C GLN A 44 8.72 0.09 12.33
N GLU A 45 7.61 0.80 12.35
CA GLU A 45 6.38 0.30 11.76
C GLU A 45 6.53 0.03 10.28
N GLY A 46 6.06 -1.15 9.86
CA GLY A 46 5.97 -1.52 8.46
C GLY A 46 4.55 -1.98 8.16
N ILE A 47 4.12 -1.73 6.94
CA ILE A 47 2.80 -2.10 6.46
C ILE A 47 3.00 -3.02 5.27
N LEU A 48 2.43 -4.22 5.35
CA LEU A 48 2.49 -5.18 4.25
C LEU A 48 1.26 -4.99 3.39
N ILE A 49 1.48 -4.70 2.12
CA ILE A 49 0.41 -4.51 1.17
C ILE A 49 0.48 -5.57 0.08
N GLU A 50 -0.68 -5.92 -0.45
CA GLU A 50 -0.82 -6.91 -1.51
C GLU A 50 -1.59 -6.29 -2.66
N SER A 51 -1.14 -6.55 -3.89
CA SER A 51 -1.82 -6.04 -5.08
C SER A 51 -3.21 -6.66 -5.20
N THR A 52 -4.21 -5.83 -5.48
CA THR A 52 -5.57 -6.33 -5.73
C THR A 52 -5.72 -6.98 -7.08
N ILE A 53 -4.77 -6.76 -7.99
CA ILE A 53 -4.79 -7.33 -9.33
C ILE A 53 -4.04 -8.66 -9.33
N ASP A 54 -2.88 -8.70 -8.69
CA ASP A 54 -2.06 -9.89 -8.64
C ASP A 54 -1.66 -10.15 -7.18
N HIS A 55 -2.35 -11.08 -6.55
CA HIS A 55 -2.16 -11.41 -5.14
C HIS A 55 -0.78 -11.97 -4.82
N LYS A 56 0.03 -12.26 -5.82
CA LYS A 56 1.40 -12.70 -5.61
C LYS A 56 2.34 -11.54 -5.34
N HIS A 57 1.94 -10.33 -5.68
CA HIS A 57 2.75 -9.15 -5.44
C HIS A 57 2.44 -8.57 -4.07
N THR A 58 3.40 -8.69 -3.18
CA THR A 58 3.33 -8.08 -1.86
C THR A 58 4.53 -7.18 -1.65
N ARG A 59 4.38 -6.19 -0.76
CA ARG A 59 5.46 -5.25 -0.51
C ARG A 59 5.32 -4.66 0.89
N TRP A 60 6.44 -4.57 1.61
CA TRP A 60 6.49 -3.82 2.85
C TRP A 60 6.72 -2.35 2.53
N VAL A 61 5.91 -1.49 3.12
CA VAL A 61 6.00 -0.04 2.93
C VAL A 61 5.82 0.65 4.28
N GLN A 62 6.08 1.95 4.31
CA GLN A 62 5.81 2.81 5.45
C GLN A 62 4.61 3.68 5.15
N ARG A 63 4.07 4.36 6.18
CA ARG A 63 2.86 5.17 6.01
C ARG A 63 2.99 6.25 4.96
N GLN A 64 4.17 6.87 4.87
CA GLN A 64 4.39 7.93 3.89
C GLN A 64 4.43 7.40 2.44
N ASP A 65 4.49 6.10 2.26
CA ASP A 65 4.57 5.49 0.93
C ASP A 65 3.20 5.18 0.35
N ILE A 66 2.14 5.33 1.12
CA ILE A 66 0.80 4.94 0.69
C ILE A 66 -0.21 6.02 1.05
N GLU A 67 -1.33 6.01 0.32
CA GLU A 67 -2.44 6.91 0.55
C GLU A 67 -3.74 6.11 0.52
N LEU A 68 -4.58 6.35 1.52
CA LEU A 68 -5.89 5.71 1.61
C LEU A 68 -6.80 6.22 0.50
N ILE A 69 -7.45 5.30 -0.22
CA ILE A 69 -8.34 5.67 -1.32
C ILE A 69 -9.80 5.44 -0.96
N GLU A 70 -10.12 5.63 0.31
CA GLU A 70 -11.46 5.49 0.83
C GLU A 70 -12.48 6.33 0.09
N PHE A 71 -12.07 7.50 -0.35
CA PHE A 71 -12.97 8.41 -1.06
C PHE A 71 -13.51 7.83 -2.35
N ARG A 72 -12.71 7.02 -3.04
CA ARG A 72 -13.13 6.44 -4.30
C ARG A 72 -14.24 5.45 -4.08
N GLU A 73 -14.13 4.64 -3.04
CA GLU A 73 -15.17 3.66 -2.71
C GLU A 73 -16.46 4.35 -2.31
N ASN A 74 -16.38 5.40 -1.53
CA ASN A 74 -17.55 6.14 -1.11
C ASN A 74 -18.29 6.76 -2.28
N ARG A 75 -17.57 7.18 -3.30
CA ARG A 75 -18.20 7.75 -4.49
C ARG A 75 -18.83 6.70 -5.38
N ASP A 76 -18.28 5.52 -5.38
CA ASP A 76 -18.79 4.42 -6.20
C ASP A 76 -20.08 3.85 -5.66
N VAL A 77 -20.44 4.19 -4.44
CA VAL A 77 -21.68 3.72 -3.82
C VAL A 77 -22.91 4.41 -4.37
N TYR A 78 -22.73 5.52 -5.02
CA TYR A 78 -23.88 6.22 -5.59
C TYR A 78 -24.41 5.53 -6.84
#